data_f81c0f90664640d15ab17ba87f558843
#
_entry.id   f81c0f90664640d15ab17ba87f558843
#
_cell.length_a   1.000
_cell.length_b   1.000
_cell.length_c   1.000
_cell.angle_alpha   90.00
_cell.angle_beta   90.00
_cell.angle_gamma   90.00
#
_symmetry.space_group_name_H-M   'P 1'
#
loop_
_entity.id
_entity.type
_entity.pdbx_description
1 polymer ?
#
loop_
_entity_poly.entity_id
_entity_poly.type
_entity_poly.pdbx_seq_one_letter_code
_entity_poly.pdbx_strand_id
1 'polypeptide(L)'
;MKVSAVVVSHGHARELEASLPALAPQVDELLVVANVPGSVDTVPAGVRVVDSPRPRTFAANVNAGVAATSGAYVLVSNPDAIPEEGAVTALVSFAESHPRAGLVGPLVIWPNGTWQPSLRRFPTVAGTLWRRTPLRLLRAPYEHQVSHYGTRPQQPVQGDWLLGGACLLLRRTMLEEIGGWDGGYRHYVEDIDVAYRAARAGWERWLVPDAVVRHAYAAVIDKRFLSRHTLWHLRGMLRFVRKHPERLLALR
;
A
#
# COMPACT_ATOMS: atom_id res chain seq x y z
N MET A 1 14.89 4.98 15.09
CA MET A 1 13.74 5.91 15.30
C MET A 1 12.45 5.11 15.55
N LYS A 2 11.44 5.71 16.25
CA LYS A 2 10.19 5.03 16.59
C LYS A 2 9.33 4.72 15.36
N VAL A 3 8.82 3.48 15.25
CA VAL A 3 7.95 3.00 14.18
C VAL A 3 6.57 2.69 14.76
N SER A 4 5.52 3.27 14.15
CA SER A 4 4.14 2.91 14.45
C SER A 4 3.54 2.12 13.29
N ALA A 5 3.02 0.93 13.55
CA ALA A 5 2.28 0.17 12.55
C ALA A 5 0.77 0.45 12.67
N VAL A 6 0.13 0.61 11.52
CA VAL A 6 -1.32 0.78 11.37
C VAL A 6 -1.85 -0.33 10.47
N VAL A 7 -2.70 -1.19 11.02
CA VAL A 7 -3.37 -2.28 10.30
C VAL A 7 -4.86 -1.95 10.21
N VAL A 8 -5.41 -1.90 9.00
CA VAL A 8 -6.84 -1.66 8.78
C VAL A 8 -7.56 -2.99 8.55
N SER A 9 -8.43 -3.37 9.47
CA SER A 9 -9.22 -4.61 9.40
C SER A 9 -10.67 -4.33 9.03
N HIS A 10 -11.24 -5.15 8.15
CA HIS A 10 -12.67 -5.13 7.81
C HIS A 10 -13.29 -6.52 8.05
N GLY A 11 -13.19 -6.99 9.31
CA GLY A 11 -13.63 -8.32 9.69
C GLY A 11 -12.62 -9.43 9.32
N HIS A 12 -11.32 -9.16 9.42
CA HIS A 12 -10.23 -10.09 9.07
C HIS A 12 -9.61 -10.72 10.34
N ALA A 13 -10.41 -11.20 11.28
CA ALA A 13 -9.90 -11.72 12.55
C ALA A 13 -8.88 -12.85 12.37
N ARG A 14 -9.16 -13.78 11.44
CA ARG A 14 -8.28 -14.92 11.13
C ARG A 14 -6.93 -14.49 10.56
N GLU A 15 -6.93 -13.50 9.68
CA GLU A 15 -5.70 -12.98 9.07
C GLU A 15 -4.85 -12.25 10.10
N LEU A 16 -5.50 -11.51 11.02
CA LEU A 16 -4.84 -10.83 12.14
C LEU A 16 -4.15 -11.80 13.10
N GLU A 17 -4.75 -12.98 13.38
CA GLU A 17 -4.13 -14.02 14.20
C GLU A 17 -2.76 -14.46 13.68
N ALA A 18 -2.57 -14.45 12.37
CA ALA A 18 -1.30 -14.83 11.75
C ALA A 18 -0.32 -13.64 11.60
N SER A 19 -0.82 -12.44 11.30
CA SER A 19 0.04 -11.30 10.96
C SER A 19 0.50 -10.51 12.19
N LEU A 20 -0.36 -10.31 13.21
CA LEU A 20 -0.01 -9.49 14.37
C LEU A 20 1.16 -10.07 15.18
N PRO A 21 1.27 -11.38 15.46
CA PRO A 21 2.42 -11.95 16.17
C PRO A 21 3.76 -11.76 15.43
N ALA A 22 3.74 -11.74 14.10
CA ALA A 22 4.94 -11.50 13.29
C ALA A 22 5.31 -10.02 13.22
N LEU A 23 4.31 -9.11 13.28
CA LEU A 23 4.51 -7.67 13.18
C LEU A 23 4.83 -7.00 14.51
N ALA A 24 4.15 -7.40 15.60
CA ALA A 24 4.26 -6.75 16.91
C ALA A 24 5.70 -6.64 17.45
N PRO A 25 6.57 -7.68 17.37
CA PRO A 25 7.93 -7.57 17.87
C PRO A 25 8.84 -6.67 17.03
N GLN A 26 8.42 -6.23 15.85
CA GLN A 26 9.23 -5.44 14.91
C GLN A 26 8.91 -3.94 14.94
N VAL A 27 7.93 -3.50 15.75
CA VAL A 27 7.48 -2.10 15.82
C VAL A 27 7.35 -1.62 17.26
N ASP A 28 7.47 -0.31 17.48
CA ASP A 28 7.36 0.29 18.82
C ASP A 28 5.89 0.50 19.23
N GLU A 29 5.00 0.60 18.26
CA GLU A 29 3.58 0.86 18.47
C GLU A 29 2.76 0.16 17.39
N LEU A 30 1.78 -0.65 17.76
CA LEU A 30 0.92 -1.36 16.83
C LEU A 30 -0.55 -1.04 17.12
N LEU A 31 -1.21 -0.51 16.10
CA LEU A 31 -2.62 -0.13 16.13
C LEU A 31 -3.41 -0.87 15.05
N VAL A 32 -4.47 -1.54 15.43
CA VAL A 32 -5.48 -2.08 14.53
C VAL A 32 -6.66 -1.12 14.47
N VAL A 33 -7.02 -0.65 13.28
CA VAL A 33 -8.26 0.10 13.05
C VAL A 33 -9.32 -0.87 12.56
N ALA A 34 -10.27 -1.20 13.44
CA ALA A 34 -11.40 -2.05 13.11
C ALA A 34 -12.45 -1.25 12.33
N ASN A 35 -12.51 -1.43 11.01
CA ASN A 35 -13.45 -0.70 10.13
C ASN A 35 -14.90 -1.18 10.31
N VAL A 36 -15.09 -2.39 10.80
CA VAL A 36 -16.38 -2.90 11.28
C VAL A 36 -16.30 -2.95 12.80
N PRO A 37 -17.10 -2.14 13.54
CA PRO A 37 -17.04 -2.10 14.99
C PRO A 37 -17.25 -3.50 15.62
N GLY A 38 -16.43 -3.83 16.62
CA GLY A 38 -16.51 -5.11 17.31
C GLY A 38 -16.10 -6.34 16.48
N SER A 39 -15.41 -6.14 15.36
CA SER A 39 -14.94 -7.26 14.51
C SER A 39 -13.54 -7.76 14.86
N VAL A 40 -12.90 -7.17 15.85
CA VAL A 40 -11.57 -7.54 16.34
C VAL A 40 -11.64 -7.75 17.84
N ASP A 41 -11.84 -9.01 18.25
CA ASP A 41 -12.06 -9.36 19.66
C ASP A 41 -10.77 -9.69 20.41
N THR A 42 -9.79 -10.27 19.72
CA THR A 42 -8.56 -10.75 20.33
C THR A 42 -7.33 -10.25 19.57
N VAL A 43 -6.40 -9.63 20.29
CA VAL A 43 -5.11 -9.17 19.76
C VAL A 43 -4.00 -9.50 20.77
N PRO A 44 -2.74 -9.63 20.32
CA PRO A 44 -1.60 -9.80 21.22
C PRO A 44 -1.47 -8.65 22.25
N ALA A 45 -0.85 -8.94 23.38
CA ALA A 45 -0.56 -7.93 24.40
C ALA A 45 0.24 -6.75 23.80
N GLY A 46 -0.15 -5.52 24.17
CA GLY A 46 0.48 -4.29 23.65
C GLY A 46 -0.08 -3.78 22.32
N VAL A 47 -0.91 -4.56 21.63
CA VAL A 47 -1.62 -4.11 20.43
C VAL A 47 -2.86 -3.30 20.82
N ARG A 48 -3.01 -2.11 20.25
CA ARG A 48 -4.18 -1.26 20.46
C ARG A 48 -5.22 -1.51 19.37
N VAL A 49 -6.49 -1.52 19.72
CA VAL A 49 -7.61 -1.58 18.76
C VAL A 49 -8.41 -0.29 18.87
N VAL A 50 -8.74 0.30 17.72
CA VAL A 50 -9.63 1.46 17.62
C VAL A 50 -10.74 1.12 16.65
N ASP A 51 -11.97 1.12 17.14
CA ASP A 51 -13.15 0.93 16.30
C ASP A 51 -13.47 2.19 15.51
N SER A 52 -13.72 2.03 14.21
CA SER A 52 -14.38 3.05 13.41
C SER A 52 -15.84 3.15 13.83
N PRO A 53 -16.40 4.34 14.10
CA PRO A 53 -17.80 4.48 14.50
C PRO A 53 -18.79 3.97 13.43
N ARG A 54 -18.34 3.85 12.20
CA ARG A 54 -19.02 3.26 11.03
C ARG A 54 -17.99 2.88 9.98
N PRO A 55 -18.28 1.95 9.07
CA PRO A 55 -17.37 1.62 7.96
C PRO A 55 -17.00 2.85 7.11
N ARG A 56 -15.70 3.06 6.93
CA ARG A 56 -15.09 4.16 6.16
C ARG A 56 -14.20 3.61 5.05
N THR A 57 -13.65 4.50 4.23
CA THR A 57 -12.65 4.12 3.21
C THR A 57 -11.35 3.67 3.87
N PHE A 58 -10.55 2.88 3.15
CA PHE A 58 -9.22 2.47 3.62
C PHE A 58 -8.37 3.69 3.99
N ALA A 59 -8.28 4.68 3.10
CA ALA A 59 -7.54 5.92 3.32
C ALA A 59 -7.98 6.68 4.59
N ALA A 60 -9.29 6.77 4.85
CA ALA A 60 -9.80 7.44 6.04
C ALA A 60 -9.45 6.68 7.34
N ASN A 61 -9.42 5.35 7.31
CA ASN A 61 -8.99 4.54 8.44
C ASN A 61 -7.47 4.61 8.65
N VAL A 62 -6.67 4.61 7.58
CA VAL A 62 -5.22 4.83 7.68
C VAL A 62 -4.94 6.19 8.32
N ASN A 63 -5.59 7.27 7.86
CA ASN A 63 -5.40 8.59 8.48
C ASN A 63 -5.78 8.63 9.95
N ALA A 64 -6.87 7.94 10.34
CA ALA A 64 -7.26 7.83 11.75
C ALA A 64 -6.20 7.09 12.58
N GLY A 65 -5.63 6.01 12.04
CA GLY A 65 -4.55 5.28 12.66
C GLY A 65 -3.27 6.13 12.77
N VAL A 66 -2.91 6.85 11.71
CA VAL A 66 -1.75 7.77 11.71
C VAL A 66 -1.91 8.86 12.78
N ALA A 67 -3.11 9.44 12.90
CA ALA A 67 -3.40 10.46 13.92
C ALA A 67 -3.39 9.91 15.35
N ALA A 68 -3.65 8.61 15.54
CA ALA A 68 -3.64 7.94 16.83
C ALA A 68 -2.26 7.36 17.23
N THR A 69 -1.23 7.58 16.41
CA THR A 69 0.12 7.05 16.58
C THR A 69 1.17 8.17 16.54
N SER A 70 2.40 7.91 17.04
CA SER A 70 3.41 8.96 17.25
C SER A 70 4.78 8.67 16.62
N GLY A 71 4.98 7.51 15.97
CA GLY A 71 6.26 7.15 15.37
C GLY A 71 6.70 8.09 14.26
N ALA A 72 8.01 8.29 14.13
CA ALA A 72 8.61 9.05 13.02
C ALA A 72 8.38 8.36 11.66
N TYR A 73 8.20 7.06 11.71
CA TYR A 73 7.78 6.24 10.58
C TYR A 73 6.43 5.59 10.87
N VAL A 74 5.60 5.51 9.85
CA VAL A 74 4.31 4.82 9.88
C VAL A 74 4.36 3.64 8.91
N LEU A 75 4.19 2.44 9.43
CA LEU A 75 4.06 1.23 8.62
C LEU A 75 2.58 0.94 8.43
N VAL A 76 2.07 1.09 7.22
CA VAL A 76 0.71 0.69 6.85
C VAL A 76 0.75 -0.73 6.32
N SER A 77 -0.02 -1.64 6.92
CA SER A 77 -0.04 -3.05 6.56
C SER A 77 -1.45 -3.60 6.43
N ASN A 78 -1.65 -4.51 5.48
CA ASN A 78 -2.89 -5.28 5.39
C ASN A 78 -2.94 -6.36 6.49
N PRO A 79 -4.15 -6.81 6.87
CA PRO A 79 -4.31 -7.89 7.85
C PRO A 79 -3.66 -9.22 7.43
N ASP A 80 -3.56 -9.49 6.13
CA ASP A 80 -3.01 -10.71 5.52
C ASP A 80 -1.54 -10.59 5.07
N ALA A 81 -0.86 -9.50 5.49
CA ALA A 81 0.55 -9.27 5.22
C ALA A 81 1.39 -9.69 6.43
N ILE A 82 2.26 -10.66 6.25
CA ILE A 82 3.10 -11.24 7.29
C ILE A 82 4.56 -10.85 7.00
N PRO A 83 5.15 -9.89 7.73
CA PRO A 83 6.56 -9.54 7.58
C PRO A 83 7.45 -10.68 8.09
N GLU A 84 8.52 -10.99 7.34
CA GLU A 84 9.57 -11.86 7.84
C GLU A 84 10.38 -11.13 8.91
N GLU A 85 11.09 -11.88 9.74
CA GLU A 85 11.93 -11.32 10.81
C GLU A 85 12.95 -10.32 10.23
N GLY A 86 13.07 -9.14 10.88
CA GLY A 86 13.96 -8.07 10.43
C GLY A 86 13.45 -7.24 9.25
N ALA A 87 12.30 -7.56 8.66
CA ALA A 87 11.77 -6.82 7.51
C ALA A 87 11.56 -5.34 7.81
N VAL A 88 10.95 -5.00 8.95
CA VAL A 88 10.72 -3.60 9.34
C VAL A 88 12.05 -2.88 9.60
N THR A 89 13.01 -3.54 10.25
CA THR A 89 14.35 -3.00 10.49
C THR A 89 15.06 -2.66 9.18
N ALA A 90 14.97 -3.53 8.17
CA ALA A 90 15.57 -3.28 6.86
C ALA A 90 14.94 -2.06 6.16
N LEU A 91 13.59 -1.92 6.20
CA LEU A 91 12.90 -0.75 5.66
C LEU A 91 13.32 0.56 6.36
N VAL A 92 13.40 0.55 7.69
CA VAL A 92 13.77 1.73 8.48
C VAL A 92 15.23 2.10 8.23
N SER A 93 16.16 1.14 8.26
CA SER A 93 17.58 1.39 8.01
C SER A 93 17.81 2.00 6.63
N PHE A 94 17.09 1.51 5.61
CA PHE A 94 17.12 2.11 4.28
C PHE A 94 16.58 3.54 4.30
N ALA A 95 15.43 3.79 4.92
CA ALA A 95 14.83 5.13 4.99
C ALA A 95 15.71 6.12 5.75
N GLU A 96 16.44 5.68 6.77
CA GLU A 96 17.39 6.53 7.54
C GLU A 96 18.61 6.92 6.71
N SER A 97 19.13 6.00 5.90
CA SER A 97 20.26 6.28 4.99
C SER A 97 19.85 7.07 3.74
N HIS A 98 18.56 7.21 3.46
CA HIS A 98 18.01 7.93 2.31
C HIS A 98 17.00 9.00 2.76
N PRO A 99 17.45 10.22 3.13
CA PRO A 99 16.58 11.25 3.71
C PRO A 99 15.37 11.66 2.85
N ARG A 100 15.46 11.46 1.53
CA ARG A 100 14.34 11.72 0.59
C ARG A 100 13.44 10.52 0.37
N ALA A 101 13.75 9.34 0.90
CA ALA A 101 12.87 8.18 0.86
C ALA A 101 11.61 8.43 1.71
N GLY A 102 10.51 8.77 1.06
CA GLY A 102 9.21 9.04 1.68
C GLY A 102 8.34 7.80 1.80
N LEU A 103 8.40 6.93 0.80
CA LEU A 103 7.70 5.65 0.74
C LEU A 103 8.72 4.53 0.51
N VAL A 104 8.74 3.54 1.39
CA VAL A 104 9.64 2.39 1.27
C VAL A 104 8.82 1.11 1.44
N GLY A 105 8.81 0.29 0.40
CA GLY A 105 8.09 -0.98 0.40
C GLY A 105 9.02 -2.19 0.36
N PRO A 106 8.58 -3.33 0.90
CA PRO A 106 9.32 -4.58 0.88
C PRO A 106 9.22 -5.30 -0.46
N LEU A 107 10.03 -6.32 -0.60
CA LEU A 107 9.80 -7.39 -1.56
C LEU A 107 8.59 -8.21 -1.10
N VAL A 108 7.51 -8.15 -1.85
CA VAL A 108 6.31 -8.93 -1.54
C VAL A 108 6.37 -10.28 -2.23
N ILE A 109 6.05 -11.33 -1.50
CA ILE A 109 5.97 -12.70 -2.05
C ILE A 109 4.61 -13.33 -1.76
N TRP A 110 4.17 -14.20 -2.64
CA TRP A 110 3.01 -15.04 -2.41
C TRP A 110 3.30 -16.08 -1.30
N PRO A 111 2.28 -16.70 -0.69
CA PRO A 111 2.49 -17.76 0.31
C PRO A 111 3.35 -18.92 -0.21
N ASN A 112 3.35 -19.19 -1.53
CA ASN A 112 4.18 -20.20 -2.18
C ASN A 112 5.63 -19.74 -2.45
N GLY A 113 6.02 -18.54 -1.99
CA GLY A 113 7.37 -17.99 -2.16
C GLY A 113 7.65 -17.32 -3.51
N THR A 114 6.71 -17.33 -4.44
CA THR A 114 6.89 -16.62 -5.71
C THR A 114 6.76 -15.10 -5.53
N TRP A 115 7.53 -14.35 -6.30
CA TRP A 115 7.54 -12.90 -6.22
C TRP A 115 6.22 -12.28 -6.70
N GLN A 116 5.70 -11.32 -5.93
CA GLN A 116 4.56 -10.48 -6.26
C GLN A 116 5.06 -9.07 -6.65
N PRO A 117 4.96 -8.64 -7.92
CA PRO A 117 5.40 -7.31 -8.34
C PRO A 117 4.59 -6.20 -7.64
N SER A 118 5.22 -5.51 -6.68
CA SER A 118 4.59 -4.44 -5.88
C SER A 118 4.99 -3.03 -6.32
N LEU A 119 6.17 -2.86 -6.96
CA LEU A 119 6.63 -1.58 -7.49
C LEU A 119 6.16 -1.40 -8.93
N ARG A 120 5.56 -0.24 -9.25
CA ARG A 120 4.89 -0.02 -10.54
C ARG A 120 5.12 1.40 -11.05
N ARG A 121 4.82 1.61 -12.36
CA ARG A 121 4.76 2.94 -12.98
C ARG A 121 3.41 3.60 -12.74
N PHE A 122 3.38 4.94 -12.71
CA PHE A 122 2.11 5.65 -12.67
C PHE A 122 1.23 5.30 -13.87
N PRO A 123 -0.05 5.00 -13.64
CA PRO A 123 -0.95 4.64 -14.72
C PRO A 123 -1.16 5.82 -15.69
N THR A 124 -1.26 5.48 -16.96
CA THR A 124 -1.75 6.40 -18.01
C THR A 124 -3.23 6.13 -18.26
N VAL A 125 -3.96 7.10 -18.81
CA VAL A 125 -5.36 6.92 -19.20
C VAL A 125 -5.49 5.81 -20.23
N ALA A 126 -4.65 5.83 -21.28
CA ALA A 126 -4.62 4.80 -22.31
C ALA A 126 -4.34 3.41 -21.73
N GLY A 127 -3.35 3.28 -20.82
CA GLY A 127 -3.02 2.03 -20.16
C GLY A 127 -4.14 1.52 -19.25
N THR A 128 -4.84 2.42 -18.57
CA THR A 128 -5.99 2.06 -17.73
C THR A 128 -7.15 1.54 -18.56
N LEU A 129 -7.49 2.23 -19.65
CA LEU A 129 -8.53 1.80 -20.59
C LEU A 129 -8.17 0.44 -21.22
N TRP A 130 -6.92 0.26 -21.66
CA TRP A 130 -6.45 -1.01 -22.20
C TRP A 130 -6.64 -2.16 -21.20
N ARG A 131 -6.16 -2.02 -19.98
CA ARG A 131 -6.24 -3.08 -18.95
C ARG A 131 -7.67 -3.38 -18.49
N ARG A 132 -8.59 -2.42 -18.59
CA ARG A 132 -9.96 -2.51 -18.07
C ARG A 132 -11.01 -2.72 -19.17
N THR A 133 -10.58 -2.98 -20.42
CA THR A 133 -11.46 -3.30 -21.55
C THR A 133 -11.09 -4.66 -22.18
N PRO A 134 -11.93 -5.24 -23.04
CA PRO A 134 -11.60 -6.45 -23.80
C PRO A 134 -10.33 -6.34 -24.66
N LEU A 135 -9.84 -5.12 -24.91
CA LEU A 135 -8.58 -4.86 -25.63
C LEU A 135 -7.37 -5.58 -25.00
N ARG A 136 -7.38 -5.86 -23.69
CA ARG A 136 -6.33 -6.66 -23.02
C ARG A 136 -6.15 -8.06 -23.60
N LEU A 137 -7.17 -8.61 -24.30
CA LEU A 137 -7.11 -9.91 -24.96
C LEU A 137 -6.25 -9.87 -26.24
N LEU A 138 -6.07 -8.69 -26.82
CA LEU A 138 -5.12 -8.45 -27.90
C LEU A 138 -3.73 -8.29 -27.26
N ARG A 139 -3.04 -9.40 -27.05
CA ARG A 139 -1.70 -9.45 -26.44
C ARG A 139 -0.79 -8.35 -27.00
N ALA A 140 -0.64 -7.27 -26.26
CA ALA A 140 0.35 -6.25 -26.56
C ALA A 140 1.45 -6.24 -25.48
N PRO A 141 2.67 -5.80 -25.80
CA PRO A 141 3.80 -5.72 -24.86
C PRO A 141 3.58 -4.74 -23.68
N TYR A 142 2.32 -4.34 -23.45
CA TYR A 142 1.93 -3.33 -22.47
C TYR A 142 2.05 -3.81 -21.01
N GLU A 143 2.00 -5.12 -20.75
CA GLU A 143 2.21 -5.66 -19.40
C GLU A 143 3.62 -5.39 -18.88
N HIS A 144 4.63 -5.39 -19.77
CA HIS A 144 6.00 -5.02 -19.41
C HIS A 144 6.19 -3.53 -19.13
N GLN A 145 5.30 -2.65 -19.61
CA GLN A 145 5.36 -1.21 -19.34
C GLN A 145 4.70 -0.81 -18.02
N VAL A 146 3.85 -1.67 -17.45
CA VAL A 146 3.10 -1.40 -16.20
C VAL A 146 3.84 -1.89 -14.97
N SER A 147 4.73 -2.89 -15.10
CA SER A 147 5.65 -3.29 -14.04
C SER A 147 7.05 -2.82 -14.37
N HIS A 148 7.74 -2.18 -13.42
CA HIS A 148 9.12 -1.73 -13.63
C HIS A 148 10.09 -2.90 -13.89
N TYR A 149 9.73 -4.13 -13.53
CA TYR A 149 10.67 -5.25 -13.50
C TYR A 149 10.03 -6.51 -14.04
N GLY A 150 10.65 -7.09 -15.07
CA GLY A 150 10.39 -8.45 -15.52
C GLY A 150 10.98 -9.53 -14.61
N THR A 151 11.84 -9.16 -13.65
CA THR A 151 12.54 -10.08 -12.73
C THR A 151 12.48 -9.55 -11.30
N ARG A 152 12.61 -10.48 -10.33
CA ARG A 152 12.67 -10.17 -8.90
C ARG A 152 13.88 -9.25 -8.61
N PRO A 153 13.67 -8.05 -8.02
CA PRO A 153 14.76 -7.15 -7.65
C PRO A 153 15.72 -7.80 -6.65
N GLN A 154 17.02 -7.60 -6.87
CA GLN A 154 18.10 -8.06 -5.96
C GLN A 154 18.75 -6.90 -5.20
N GLN A 155 18.46 -5.66 -5.60
CA GLN A 155 18.98 -4.43 -5.01
C GLN A 155 17.82 -3.43 -4.80
N PRO A 156 17.94 -2.44 -3.93
CA PRO A 156 16.94 -1.39 -3.80
C PRO A 156 16.66 -0.69 -5.11
N VAL A 157 15.39 -0.47 -5.41
CA VAL A 157 14.96 0.10 -6.69
C VAL A 157 13.94 1.20 -6.48
N GLN A 158 14.19 2.36 -7.11
CA GLN A 158 13.26 3.47 -7.15
C GLN A 158 12.21 3.30 -8.24
N GLY A 159 10.96 3.62 -7.92
CA GLY A 159 9.86 3.56 -8.89
C GLY A 159 8.82 4.64 -8.68
N ASP A 160 7.68 4.52 -9.37
CA ASP A 160 6.66 5.56 -9.31
C ASP A 160 5.71 5.37 -8.12
N TRP A 161 5.20 4.16 -7.90
CA TRP A 161 4.35 3.85 -6.75
C TRP A 161 4.47 2.40 -6.32
N LEU A 162 4.08 2.14 -5.09
CA LEU A 162 4.09 0.83 -4.45
C LEU A 162 2.66 0.43 -4.11
N LEU A 163 2.35 -0.87 -4.23
CA LEU A 163 1.09 -1.42 -3.73
C LEU A 163 1.00 -1.19 -2.22
N GLY A 164 0.24 -0.17 -1.82
CA GLY A 164 0.14 0.29 -0.44
C GLY A 164 -0.56 -0.69 0.50
N GLY A 165 -1.35 -1.62 -0.06
CA GLY A 165 -2.11 -2.56 0.73
C GLY A 165 -1.29 -3.70 1.34
N ALA A 166 -0.14 -4.10 0.78
CA ALA A 166 0.61 -5.21 1.34
C ALA A 166 1.34 -4.80 2.63
N CYS A 167 2.31 -3.91 2.50
CA CYS A 167 3.10 -3.35 3.60
C CYS A 167 3.87 -2.16 3.05
N LEU A 168 3.77 -1.00 3.69
CA LEU A 168 4.40 0.22 3.20
C LEU A 168 4.88 1.08 4.37
N LEU A 169 6.18 1.32 4.47
CA LEU A 169 6.77 2.26 5.40
C LEU A 169 6.69 3.67 4.82
N LEU A 170 6.15 4.59 5.59
CA LEU A 170 5.95 5.99 5.22
C LEU A 170 6.66 6.89 6.23
N ARG A 171 7.40 7.86 5.76
CA ARG A 171 7.98 8.89 6.63
C ARG A 171 6.86 9.84 7.09
N ARG A 172 6.72 10.06 8.41
CA ARG A 172 5.65 10.90 8.96
C ARG A 172 5.70 12.33 8.42
N THR A 173 6.88 12.95 8.35
CA THR A 173 7.04 14.30 7.80
C THR A 173 6.58 14.40 6.34
N MET A 174 6.79 13.37 5.54
CA MET A 174 6.24 13.30 4.18
C MET A 174 4.71 13.26 4.20
N LEU A 175 4.10 12.42 5.08
CA LEU A 175 2.64 12.34 5.20
C LEU A 175 2.04 13.69 5.63
N GLU A 176 2.66 14.40 6.56
CA GLU A 176 2.24 15.72 7.02
C GLU A 176 2.31 16.75 5.88
N GLU A 177 3.43 16.78 5.14
CA GLU A 177 3.64 17.68 4.02
C GLU A 177 2.59 17.51 2.91
N ILE A 178 2.25 16.26 2.57
CA ILE A 178 1.28 15.98 1.51
C ILE A 178 -0.18 15.93 1.99
N GLY A 179 -0.45 16.10 3.29
CA GLY A 179 -1.79 16.08 3.88
C GLY A 179 -2.40 14.67 4.01
N GLY A 180 -1.56 13.64 4.20
CA GLY A 180 -1.99 12.25 4.42
C GLY A 180 -2.62 11.58 3.19
N TRP A 181 -3.45 10.56 3.42
CA TRP A 181 -4.18 9.83 2.38
C TRP A 181 -5.48 10.55 2.00
N ASP A 182 -5.85 10.56 0.72
CA ASP A 182 -7.13 11.14 0.28
C ASP A 182 -8.30 10.18 0.55
N GLY A 183 -9.09 10.46 1.58
CA GLY A 183 -10.28 9.69 1.97
C GLY A 183 -11.42 9.70 0.95
N GLY A 184 -11.33 10.46 -0.12
CA GLY A 184 -12.33 10.50 -1.19
C GLY A 184 -12.26 9.32 -2.16
N TYR A 185 -11.20 8.51 -2.12
CA TYR A 185 -11.15 7.23 -2.83
C TYR A 185 -11.93 6.17 -2.06
N ARG A 186 -12.89 5.51 -2.72
CA ARG A 186 -13.68 4.45 -2.07
C ARG A 186 -12.83 3.20 -1.80
N HIS A 187 -12.08 2.78 -2.78
CA HIS A 187 -11.15 1.66 -2.76
C HIS A 187 -10.36 1.66 -4.07
N TYR A 188 -9.04 1.38 -4.00
CA TYR A 188 -8.07 1.48 -5.09
C TYR A 188 -7.74 2.92 -5.51
N VAL A 189 -6.54 3.11 -6.06
CA VAL A 189 -5.97 4.37 -6.54
C VAL A 189 -5.52 5.34 -5.42
N GLU A 190 -5.93 5.12 -4.17
CA GLU A 190 -5.47 5.91 -3.02
C GLU A 190 -3.96 5.82 -2.80
N ASP A 191 -3.37 4.66 -3.05
CA ASP A 191 -1.92 4.41 -2.99
C ASP A 191 -1.18 5.10 -4.14
N ILE A 192 -1.77 5.12 -5.33
CA ILE A 192 -1.25 5.85 -6.49
C ILE A 192 -1.27 7.37 -6.20
N ASP A 193 -2.36 7.88 -5.64
CA ASP A 193 -2.49 9.30 -5.32
C ASP A 193 -1.48 9.76 -4.26
N VAL A 194 -1.31 8.99 -3.18
CA VAL A 194 -0.31 9.28 -2.14
C VAL A 194 1.09 9.30 -2.74
N ALA A 195 1.46 8.28 -3.54
CA ALA A 195 2.76 8.21 -4.17
C ALA A 195 3.00 9.35 -5.18
N TYR A 196 1.96 9.74 -5.92
CA TYR A 196 2.04 10.84 -6.87
C TYR A 196 2.22 12.20 -6.18
N ARG A 197 1.46 12.48 -5.11
CA ARG A 197 1.64 13.70 -4.32
C ARG A 197 3.00 13.75 -3.65
N ALA A 198 3.48 12.64 -3.11
CA ALA A 198 4.83 12.51 -2.57
C ALA A 198 5.90 12.79 -3.65
N ALA A 199 5.75 12.23 -4.86
CA ALA A 199 6.64 12.51 -5.98
C ALA A 199 6.70 14.00 -6.33
N ARG A 200 5.55 14.68 -6.36
CA ARG A 200 5.49 16.12 -6.66
C ARG A 200 6.11 16.99 -5.57
N ALA A 201 6.10 16.53 -4.33
CA ALA A 201 6.80 17.15 -3.20
C ALA A 201 8.30 16.77 -3.17
N GLY A 202 8.80 16.01 -4.15
CA GLY A 202 10.20 15.62 -4.28
C GLY A 202 10.60 14.42 -3.40
N TRP A 203 9.63 13.68 -2.83
CA TRP A 203 9.90 12.46 -2.08
C TRP A 203 10.08 11.26 -3.01
N GLU A 204 10.99 10.37 -2.63
CA GLU A 204 11.31 9.16 -3.36
C GLU A 204 10.48 7.96 -2.89
N ARG A 205 10.29 6.98 -3.77
CA ARG A 205 9.56 5.74 -3.55
C ARG A 205 10.47 4.59 -3.92
N TRP A 206 10.74 3.73 -2.95
CA TRP A 206 11.74 2.67 -3.05
C TRP A 206 11.17 1.30 -2.70
N LEU A 207 11.55 0.28 -3.45
CA LEU A 207 11.41 -1.11 -3.06
C LEU A 207 12.76 -1.59 -2.53
N VAL A 208 12.75 -2.18 -1.33
CA VAL A 208 13.93 -2.72 -0.66
C VAL A 208 13.81 -4.24 -0.57
N PRO A 209 14.58 -4.99 -1.35
CA PRO A 209 14.43 -6.45 -1.44
C PRO A 209 14.90 -7.22 -0.21
N ASP A 210 15.71 -6.61 0.66
CA ASP A 210 16.14 -7.19 1.94
C ASP A 210 15.00 -7.27 2.97
N ALA A 211 13.96 -6.47 2.80
CA ALA A 211 12.72 -6.58 3.55
C ALA A 211 11.75 -7.49 2.80
N VAL A 212 11.35 -8.59 3.41
CA VAL A 212 10.44 -9.56 2.78
C VAL A 212 9.13 -9.62 3.53
N VAL A 213 8.01 -9.58 2.78
CA VAL A 213 6.65 -9.72 3.33
C VAL A 213 5.88 -10.76 2.54
N ARG A 214 5.29 -11.75 3.23
CA ARG A 214 4.35 -12.71 2.64
C ARG A 214 2.96 -12.11 2.62
N HIS A 215 2.29 -12.15 1.48
CA HIS A 215 0.97 -11.54 1.32
C HIS A 215 0.03 -12.43 0.52
N ALA A 216 -1.09 -12.80 1.12
CA ALA A 216 -2.08 -13.72 0.55
C ALA A 216 -3.08 -13.04 -0.41
N TYR A 217 -2.64 -12.02 -1.12
CA TYR A 217 -3.46 -11.17 -1.99
C TYR A 217 -4.46 -11.93 -2.87
N ALA A 218 -5.75 -11.62 -2.73
CA ALA A 218 -6.81 -12.33 -3.44
C ALA A 218 -6.95 -11.96 -4.94
N ALA A 219 -6.30 -10.88 -5.42
CA ALA A 219 -6.32 -10.39 -6.81
C ALA A 219 -7.74 -10.27 -7.42
N VAL A 220 -8.73 -9.82 -6.63
CA VAL A 220 -10.15 -9.84 -7.00
C VAL A 220 -10.45 -9.06 -8.29
N ILE A 221 -9.76 -7.92 -8.49
CA ILE A 221 -9.96 -7.09 -9.69
C ILE A 221 -9.50 -7.78 -10.96
N ASP A 222 -8.41 -8.53 -10.87
CA ASP A 222 -7.79 -9.14 -12.05
C ASP A 222 -8.54 -10.40 -12.49
N LYS A 223 -9.31 -11.01 -11.57
CA LYS A 223 -10.10 -12.24 -11.84
C LYS A 223 -11.49 -11.98 -12.42
N ARG A 224 -12.10 -10.80 -12.18
CA ARG A 224 -13.47 -10.50 -12.63
C ARG A 224 -13.54 -9.16 -13.35
N PHE A 225 -13.77 -9.22 -14.66
CA PHE A 225 -13.81 -8.06 -15.56
C PHE A 225 -14.98 -7.11 -15.26
N LEU A 226 -16.20 -7.65 -15.06
CA LEU A 226 -17.38 -6.89 -14.68
C LEU A 226 -17.66 -7.12 -13.20
N SER A 227 -17.16 -6.21 -12.36
CA SER A 227 -17.38 -6.28 -10.92
C SER A 227 -17.51 -4.86 -10.31
N ARG A 228 -18.12 -4.78 -9.12
CA ARG A 228 -18.12 -3.53 -8.35
C ARG A 228 -16.70 -2.97 -8.12
N HIS A 229 -15.69 -3.85 -8.03
CA HIS A 229 -14.29 -3.47 -7.85
C HIS A 229 -13.72 -2.77 -9.08
N THR A 230 -14.06 -3.25 -10.28
CA THR A 230 -13.69 -2.57 -11.54
C THR A 230 -14.32 -1.18 -11.61
N LEU A 231 -15.59 -1.04 -11.23
CA LEU A 231 -16.27 0.25 -11.19
C LEU A 231 -15.62 1.21 -10.17
N TRP A 232 -15.25 0.72 -8.98
CA TRP A 232 -14.56 1.54 -8.00
C TRP A 232 -13.18 1.99 -8.48
N HIS A 233 -12.44 1.09 -9.13
CA HIS A 233 -11.15 1.44 -9.72
C HIS A 233 -11.30 2.50 -10.83
N LEU A 234 -12.26 2.38 -11.74
CA LEU A 234 -12.50 3.38 -12.79
C LEU A 234 -12.91 4.73 -12.21
N ARG A 235 -13.78 4.74 -11.20
CA ARG A 235 -14.15 5.97 -10.47
C ARG A 235 -12.94 6.58 -9.75
N GLY A 236 -12.10 5.75 -9.16
CA GLY A 236 -10.82 6.18 -8.56
C GLY A 236 -9.91 6.83 -9.59
N MET A 237 -9.72 6.20 -10.76
CA MET A 237 -8.92 6.77 -11.85
C MET A 237 -9.50 8.09 -12.37
N LEU A 238 -10.82 8.21 -12.49
CA LEU A 238 -11.46 9.46 -12.89
C LEU A 238 -11.22 10.57 -11.85
N ARG A 239 -11.31 10.24 -10.53
CA ARG A 239 -10.95 11.17 -9.46
C ARG A 239 -9.49 11.59 -9.55
N PHE A 240 -8.57 10.62 -9.74
CA PHE A 240 -7.13 10.85 -9.85
C PHE A 240 -6.81 11.83 -11.00
N VAL A 241 -7.36 11.59 -12.17
CA VAL A 241 -7.14 12.45 -13.35
C VAL A 241 -7.75 13.84 -13.16
N ARG A 242 -8.93 13.96 -12.53
CA ARG A 242 -9.52 15.27 -12.21
C ARG A 242 -8.67 16.07 -11.22
N LYS A 243 -8.06 15.39 -10.27
CA LYS A 243 -7.17 15.99 -9.26
C LYS A 243 -5.79 16.34 -9.84
N HIS A 244 -5.34 15.56 -10.82
CA HIS A 244 -4.04 15.66 -11.48
C HIS A 244 -4.21 15.71 -12.99
N PRO A 245 -4.75 16.82 -13.56
CA PRO A 245 -5.11 16.90 -14.98
C PRO A 245 -3.92 16.75 -15.91
N GLU A 246 -2.70 17.07 -15.45
CA GLU A 246 -1.45 16.83 -16.19
C GLU A 246 -1.23 15.35 -16.52
N ARG A 247 -1.86 14.43 -15.80
CA ARG A 247 -1.78 12.98 -16.08
C ARG A 247 -2.65 12.53 -17.26
N LEU A 248 -3.57 13.38 -17.75
CA LEU A 248 -4.35 13.10 -18.97
C LEU A 248 -3.48 12.94 -20.20
N LEU A 249 -2.49 13.81 -20.32
CA LEU A 249 -1.58 13.87 -21.47
C LEU A 249 -0.28 13.10 -21.27
N ALA A 250 -0.07 12.52 -20.08
CA ALA A 250 1.12 11.75 -19.81
C ALA A 250 1.10 10.45 -20.63
N LEU A 251 2.07 10.31 -21.51
CA LEU A 251 2.30 9.10 -22.31
C LEU A 251 3.18 8.07 -21.55
N ARG A 252 3.81 8.50 -20.45
CA ARG A 252 4.66 7.70 -19.56
C ARG A 252 4.48 8.08 -18.09
#